data_5c6dc83f36931ed103ae64021837a1e0
#
_entry.id   5c6dc83f36931ed103ae64021837a1e0
#
_cell.length_a   1.000
_cell.length_b   1.000
_cell.length_c   1.000
_cell.angle_alpha   90.00
_cell.angle_beta   90.00
_cell.angle_gamma   90.00
#
_symmetry.space_group_name_H-M   'P 1'
#
loop_
_entity.id
_entity.type
_entity.pdbx_description
1 polymer ?
#
loop_
_entity_poly.entity_id
_entity_poly.type
_entity_poly.pdbx_seq_one_letter_code
_entity_poly.pdbx_strand_id
1 'polypeptide(L)'
;IDRRAEGYQFWSDEHTQDESEWRRLGKKVRSLVGEDPDIVFEHPGRSTMGASVFITKRGGKIVTCAATSGYMLEYDNRHLWMKLKSIISSHFANYQEAWEMNRLIDKGAIQPVMSEVYALDQVGDAALKVHHNEGEGKIGVLCLAPEAGQGITDAAKREAIGEDRIT
;
A
#
# COMPACT_ATOMS: atom_id res chain seq x y z
N ILE A 1 -9.64 -8.33 2.60
CA ILE A 1 -9.04 -9.66 2.32
C ILE A 1 -7.61 -9.60 2.82
N ASP A 2 -7.30 -10.40 3.82
CA ASP A 2 -5.93 -10.62 4.25
C ASP A 2 -5.36 -11.86 3.55
N ARG A 3 -4.42 -11.66 2.64
CA ARG A 3 -3.83 -12.74 1.86
C ARG A 3 -3.16 -13.81 2.73
N ARG A 4 -2.48 -13.40 3.80
CA ARG A 4 -1.75 -14.32 4.69
C ARG A 4 -2.73 -15.12 5.56
N ALA A 5 -3.67 -14.43 6.20
CA ALA A 5 -4.67 -15.06 7.06
C ALA A 5 -5.60 -16.02 6.29
N GLU A 6 -5.92 -15.71 5.03
CA GLU A 6 -6.74 -16.56 4.16
C GLU A 6 -5.93 -17.61 3.37
N GLY A 7 -4.62 -17.67 3.56
CA GLY A 7 -3.74 -18.67 2.95
C GLY A 7 -3.66 -18.60 1.42
N TYR A 8 -3.71 -17.40 0.82
CA TYR A 8 -3.53 -17.26 -0.62
C TYR A 8 -2.07 -17.42 -1.03
N GLN A 9 -1.82 -18.32 -1.96
CA GLN A 9 -0.49 -18.55 -2.55
C GLN A 9 -0.61 -18.50 -4.08
N PHE A 10 -0.34 -17.34 -4.67
CA PHE A 10 -0.51 -17.11 -6.10
C PHE A 10 0.64 -17.62 -6.96
N TRP A 11 1.75 -17.96 -6.33
CA TRP A 11 2.99 -18.34 -6.96
C TRP A 11 3.78 -19.27 -6.04
N SER A 12 4.32 -20.36 -6.58
CA SER A 12 5.13 -21.32 -5.83
C SER A 12 6.63 -21.02 -5.94
N ASP A 13 7.43 -21.54 -5.02
CA ASP A 13 8.89 -21.46 -5.09
C ASP A 13 9.48 -22.17 -6.32
N GLU A 14 8.72 -23.06 -6.93
CA GLU A 14 9.04 -23.71 -8.20
C GLU A 14 8.79 -22.83 -9.44
N HIS A 15 8.54 -21.54 -9.23
CA HIS A 15 8.24 -20.57 -10.28
C HIS A 15 6.97 -20.86 -11.09
N THR A 16 6.02 -21.52 -10.47
CA THR A 16 4.73 -21.84 -11.11
C THR A 16 3.64 -20.88 -10.62
N GLN A 17 2.96 -20.26 -11.57
CA GLN A 17 1.79 -19.43 -11.28
C GLN A 17 0.58 -20.32 -11.00
N ASP A 18 -0.19 -20.02 -9.95
CA ASP A 18 -1.42 -20.74 -9.62
C ASP A 18 -2.66 -19.92 -9.98
N GLU A 19 -3.17 -20.16 -11.18
CA GLU A 19 -4.40 -19.51 -11.65
C GLU A 19 -5.65 -19.92 -10.86
N SER A 20 -5.66 -21.05 -10.18
CA SER A 20 -6.80 -21.45 -9.35
C SER A 20 -6.94 -20.53 -8.16
N GLU A 21 -5.81 -20.13 -7.58
CA GLU A 21 -5.74 -19.16 -6.50
C GLU A 21 -6.12 -17.74 -6.98
N TRP A 22 -5.76 -17.36 -8.23
CA TRP A 22 -6.21 -16.10 -8.79
C TRP A 22 -7.73 -16.06 -8.94
N ARG A 23 -8.33 -17.17 -9.40
CA ARG A 23 -9.79 -17.30 -9.52
C ARG A 23 -10.47 -17.26 -8.16
N ARG A 24 -9.88 -17.92 -7.14
CA ARG A 24 -10.37 -17.88 -5.76
C ARG A 24 -10.39 -16.45 -5.22
N LEU A 25 -9.30 -15.69 -5.40
CA LEU A 25 -9.24 -14.29 -5.03
C LEU A 25 -10.27 -13.44 -5.78
N GLY A 26 -10.35 -13.56 -7.10
CA GLY A 26 -11.31 -12.79 -7.90
C GLY A 26 -12.76 -13.09 -7.51
N LYS A 27 -13.09 -14.35 -7.21
CA LYS A 27 -14.42 -14.72 -6.69
C LYS A 27 -14.70 -14.06 -5.34
N LYS A 28 -13.71 -14.05 -4.44
CA LYS A 28 -13.82 -13.39 -3.13
C LYS A 28 -14.04 -11.89 -3.28
N VAL A 29 -13.24 -11.21 -4.12
CA VAL A 29 -13.39 -9.77 -4.39
C VAL A 29 -14.80 -9.47 -4.89
N ARG A 30 -15.27 -10.15 -5.93
CA ARG A 30 -16.63 -9.97 -6.46
C ARG A 30 -17.72 -10.25 -5.44
N SER A 31 -17.51 -11.20 -4.53
CA SER A 31 -18.50 -11.47 -3.47
C SER A 31 -18.62 -10.34 -2.45
N LEU A 32 -17.58 -9.54 -2.28
CA LEU A 32 -17.55 -8.44 -1.33
C LEU A 32 -18.02 -7.11 -1.94
N VAL A 33 -17.64 -6.84 -3.20
CA VAL A 33 -17.88 -5.53 -3.83
C VAL A 33 -18.73 -5.59 -5.10
N GLY A 34 -19.14 -6.78 -5.53
CA GLY A 34 -20.03 -7.00 -6.67
C GLY A 34 -19.34 -7.13 -8.02
N GLU A 35 -18.12 -6.63 -8.17
CA GLU A 35 -17.39 -6.60 -9.44
C GLU A 35 -15.88 -6.72 -9.29
N ASP A 36 -15.15 -6.81 -10.39
CA ASP A 36 -13.70 -6.74 -10.41
C ASP A 36 -13.23 -5.28 -10.21
N PRO A 37 -12.07 -5.04 -9.58
CA PRO A 37 -11.58 -3.69 -9.30
C PRO A 37 -11.16 -2.95 -10.57
N ASP A 38 -11.48 -1.66 -10.65
CA ASP A 38 -11.03 -0.77 -11.72
C ASP A 38 -9.53 -0.47 -11.66
N ILE A 39 -8.99 -0.42 -10.43
CA ILE A 39 -7.58 -0.14 -10.15
C ILE A 39 -7.05 -1.16 -9.17
N VAL A 40 -5.91 -1.76 -9.48
CA VAL A 40 -5.14 -2.61 -8.57
C VAL A 40 -3.80 -1.94 -8.31
N PHE A 41 -3.49 -1.69 -7.04
CA PHE A 41 -2.21 -1.18 -6.62
C PHE A 41 -1.28 -2.36 -6.31
N GLU A 42 -0.23 -2.51 -7.12
CA GLU A 42 0.70 -3.63 -7.08
C GLU A 42 2.04 -3.19 -6.47
N HIS A 43 2.38 -3.77 -5.34
CA HIS A 43 3.61 -3.47 -4.61
C HIS A 43 4.56 -4.67 -4.50
N PRO A 44 4.11 -5.91 -4.21
CA PRO A 44 5.01 -7.06 -4.04
C PRO A 44 5.75 -7.46 -5.32
N GLY A 45 5.13 -7.34 -6.48
CA GLY A 45 5.74 -7.68 -7.75
C GLY A 45 5.58 -9.15 -8.13
N ARG A 46 6.69 -9.91 -8.26
CA ARG A 46 6.71 -11.25 -8.85
C ARG A 46 5.64 -12.20 -8.30
N SER A 47 5.47 -12.25 -7.00
CA SER A 47 4.57 -13.21 -6.34
C SER A 47 3.08 -12.88 -6.49
N THR A 48 2.73 -11.67 -6.92
CA THR A 48 1.32 -11.19 -6.95
C THR A 48 0.89 -10.63 -8.29
N MET A 49 1.82 -10.27 -9.18
CA MET A 49 1.51 -9.62 -10.46
C MET A 49 0.52 -10.42 -11.32
N GLY A 50 0.67 -11.73 -11.37
CA GLY A 50 -0.26 -12.60 -12.11
C GLY A 50 -1.69 -12.48 -11.61
N ALA A 51 -1.87 -12.56 -10.28
CA ALA A 51 -3.17 -12.36 -9.65
C ALA A 51 -3.71 -10.94 -9.87
N SER A 52 -2.88 -9.92 -9.74
CA SER A 52 -3.24 -8.51 -9.96
C SER A 52 -3.72 -8.25 -11.38
N VAL A 53 -3.01 -8.78 -12.37
CA VAL A 53 -3.44 -8.71 -13.78
C VAL A 53 -4.75 -9.47 -13.99
N PHE A 54 -4.89 -10.66 -13.38
CA PHE A 54 -6.09 -11.48 -13.52
C PHE A 54 -7.35 -10.78 -13.01
N ILE A 55 -7.32 -10.29 -11.75
CA ILE A 55 -8.50 -9.74 -11.05
C ILE A 55 -8.90 -8.35 -11.52
N THR A 56 -8.03 -7.62 -12.19
CA THR A 56 -8.35 -6.26 -12.68
C THR A 56 -9.48 -6.32 -13.72
N LYS A 57 -10.44 -5.44 -13.61
CA LYS A 57 -11.57 -5.28 -14.52
C LYS A 57 -11.12 -5.02 -15.95
N ARG A 58 -11.99 -5.35 -16.94
CA ARG A 58 -11.77 -4.97 -18.32
C ARG A 58 -11.60 -3.45 -18.46
N GLY A 59 -10.54 -2.99 -19.12
CA GLY A 59 -10.18 -1.58 -19.25
C GLY A 59 -9.55 -0.98 -17.99
N GLY A 60 -9.40 -1.77 -16.93
CA GLY A 60 -8.82 -1.32 -15.65
C GLY A 60 -7.30 -1.16 -15.69
N LYS A 61 -6.75 -0.72 -14.58
CA LYS A 61 -5.33 -0.33 -14.46
C LYS A 61 -4.66 -1.09 -13.32
N ILE A 62 -3.44 -1.56 -13.57
CA ILE A 62 -2.54 -2.08 -12.55
C ILE A 62 -1.46 -1.02 -12.34
N VAL A 63 -1.40 -0.42 -11.15
CA VAL A 63 -0.40 0.59 -10.80
C VAL A 63 0.70 -0.09 -9.98
N THR A 64 1.91 -0.12 -10.50
CA THR A 64 3.06 -0.74 -9.83
C THR A 64 4.08 0.31 -9.40
N CYS A 65 4.58 0.19 -8.17
CA CYS A 65 5.59 1.10 -7.62
C CYS A 65 6.79 0.38 -7.00
N ALA A 66 6.75 -0.96 -6.90
CA ALA A 66 7.80 -1.74 -6.27
C ALA A 66 7.79 -3.19 -6.76
N ALA A 67 8.76 -3.97 -6.30
CA ALA A 67 8.91 -5.39 -6.65
C ALA A 67 9.64 -6.15 -5.53
N THR A 68 9.12 -6.08 -4.30
CA THR A 68 9.77 -6.63 -3.10
C THR A 68 9.94 -8.15 -3.12
N SER A 69 9.12 -8.87 -3.89
CA SER A 69 9.21 -10.32 -4.08
C SER A 69 9.99 -10.75 -5.33
N GLY A 70 10.54 -9.79 -6.08
CA GLY A 70 11.36 -10.04 -7.28
C GLY A 70 11.01 -9.13 -8.43
N TYR A 71 12.03 -8.75 -9.20
CA TYR A 71 11.95 -7.74 -10.27
C TYR A 71 11.38 -8.27 -11.59
N MET A 72 11.56 -9.56 -11.85
CA MET A 72 11.02 -10.18 -13.07
C MET A 72 9.57 -10.60 -12.81
N LEU A 73 8.65 -9.98 -13.53
CA LEU A 73 7.22 -10.15 -13.34
C LEU A 73 6.67 -11.16 -14.36
N GLU A 74 5.87 -12.11 -13.86
CA GLU A 74 5.21 -13.11 -14.69
C GLU A 74 3.69 -12.97 -14.57
N TYR A 75 3.01 -12.99 -15.69
CA TYR A 75 1.55 -13.01 -15.76
C TYR A 75 1.09 -13.57 -17.11
N ASP A 76 -0.12 -14.10 -17.16
CA ASP A 76 -0.72 -14.51 -18.43
C ASP A 76 -1.18 -13.29 -19.23
N ASN A 77 -0.47 -13.02 -20.32
CA ASN A 77 -0.72 -11.85 -21.14
C ASN A 77 -2.11 -11.83 -21.77
N ARG A 78 -2.78 -12.97 -21.90
CA ARG A 78 -4.18 -13.03 -22.37
C ARG A 78 -5.10 -12.23 -21.46
N HIS A 79 -4.87 -12.24 -20.16
CA HIS A 79 -5.64 -11.46 -19.18
C HIS A 79 -5.37 -9.96 -19.25
N LEU A 80 -4.27 -9.54 -19.86
CA LEU A 80 -3.93 -8.13 -20.07
C LEU A 80 -4.54 -7.61 -21.39
N TRP A 81 -4.05 -8.13 -22.53
CA TRP A 81 -4.40 -7.55 -23.84
C TRP A 81 -5.84 -7.83 -24.27
N MET A 82 -6.38 -9.03 -24.07
CA MET A 82 -7.79 -9.34 -24.42
C MET A 82 -8.79 -8.54 -23.58
N LYS A 83 -8.38 -8.08 -22.41
CA LYS A 83 -9.18 -7.29 -21.48
C LYS A 83 -8.90 -5.79 -21.56
N LEU A 84 -8.03 -5.35 -22.47
CA LEU A 84 -7.67 -3.94 -22.68
C LEU A 84 -7.19 -3.24 -21.39
N LYS A 85 -6.45 -3.96 -20.55
CA LYS A 85 -5.92 -3.43 -19.30
C LYS A 85 -4.61 -2.69 -19.53
N SER A 86 -4.25 -1.82 -18.59
CA SER A 86 -2.98 -1.08 -18.62
C SER A 86 -2.15 -1.37 -17.37
N ILE A 87 -0.83 -1.54 -17.55
CA ILE A 87 0.13 -1.53 -16.46
C ILE A 87 0.79 -0.14 -16.47
N ILE A 88 0.71 0.56 -15.36
CA ILE A 88 1.22 1.92 -15.19
C ILE A 88 2.24 1.90 -14.07
N SER A 89 3.41 2.49 -14.30
CA SER A 89 4.44 2.63 -13.29
C SER A 89 4.25 3.92 -12.47
N SER A 90 4.67 3.86 -11.21
CA SER A 90 4.84 5.01 -10.35
C SER A 90 6.20 4.92 -9.68
N HIS A 91 6.92 6.02 -9.61
CA HIS A 91 8.26 6.06 -9.04
C HIS A 91 8.47 7.35 -8.26
N PHE A 92 8.56 7.20 -6.94
CA PHE A 92 8.73 8.26 -5.95
C PHE A 92 7.67 9.37 -6.00
N ALA A 93 7.77 10.25 -5.04
CA ALA A 93 7.11 11.54 -5.00
C ALA A 93 8.18 12.63 -4.81
N ASN A 94 7.94 13.80 -5.36
CA ASN A 94 8.75 14.97 -5.04
C ASN A 94 8.29 15.63 -3.73
N TYR A 95 9.01 16.61 -3.25
CA TYR A 95 8.68 17.28 -1.98
C TYR A 95 7.31 17.97 -2.00
N GLN A 96 6.91 18.51 -3.15
CA GLN A 96 5.61 19.16 -3.30
C GLN A 96 4.47 18.14 -3.19
N GLU A 97 4.59 16.97 -3.85
CA GLU A 97 3.60 15.90 -3.76
C GLU A 97 3.51 15.31 -2.35
N ALA A 98 4.65 15.15 -1.66
CA ALA A 98 4.67 14.72 -0.26
C ALA A 98 3.96 15.72 0.65
N TRP A 99 4.18 17.01 0.42
CA TRP A 99 3.53 18.08 1.16
C TRP A 99 2.02 18.10 0.90
N GLU A 100 1.58 17.96 -0.36
CA GLU A 100 0.17 17.86 -0.71
C GLU A 100 -0.52 16.65 -0.07
N MET A 101 0.17 15.51 -0.03
CA MET A 101 -0.31 14.32 0.68
C MET A 101 -0.50 14.60 2.17
N ASN A 102 0.45 15.27 2.83
CA ASN A 102 0.33 15.64 4.23
C ASN A 102 -0.88 16.54 4.47
N ARG A 103 -1.20 17.44 3.57
CA ARG A 103 -2.41 18.26 3.64
C ARG A 103 -3.71 17.45 3.55
N LEU A 104 -3.71 16.35 2.80
CA LEU A 104 -4.85 15.42 2.75
C LEU A 104 -4.99 14.64 4.07
N ILE A 105 -3.87 14.26 4.68
CA ILE A 105 -3.86 13.64 6.02
C ILE A 105 -4.39 14.66 7.06
N ASP A 106 -3.92 15.87 7.00
CA ASP A 106 -4.34 16.97 7.87
C ASP A 106 -5.85 17.24 7.82
N LYS A 107 -6.41 17.23 6.61
CA LYS A 107 -7.85 17.37 6.39
C LYS A 107 -8.67 16.14 6.78
N GLY A 108 -8.04 15.06 7.20
CA GLY A 108 -8.71 13.79 7.49
C GLY A 108 -9.20 13.03 6.24
N ALA A 109 -8.79 13.47 5.04
CA ALA A 109 -9.16 12.79 3.78
C ALA A 109 -8.39 11.48 3.58
N ILE A 110 -7.20 11.36 4.19
CA ILE A 110 -6.39 10.16 4.24
C ILE A 110 -6.05 9.90 5.71
N GLN A 111 -6.29 8.67 6.16
CA GLN A 111 -5.88 8.24 7.50
C GLN A 111 -4.72 7.24 7.36
N PRO A 112 -3.50 7.61 7.81
CA PRO A 112 -2.41 6.66 7.94
C PRO A 112 -2.81 5.56 8.92
N VAL A 113 -2.61 4.31 8.54
CA VAL A 113 -2.86 3.17 9.44
C VAL A 113 -1.70 3.09 10.41
N MET A 114 -1.75 3.89 11.47
CA MET A 114 -0.74 3.90 12.54
C MET A 114 -1.00 2.74 13.49
N SER A 115 0.00 1.87 13.67
CA SER A 115 -0.07 0.77 14.65
C SER A 115 0.60 1.13 15.97
N GLU A 116 1.72 1.81 15.91
CA GLU A 116 2.53 2.14 17.07
C GLU A 116 3.25 3.48 16.87
N VAL A 117 3.59 4.10 18.01
CA VAL A 117 4.34 5.35 18.03
C VAL A 117 5.48 5.23 19.05
N TYR A 118 6.68 5.57 18.66
CA TYR A 118 7.90 5.53 19.46
C TYR A 118 8.44 6.94 19.72
N ALA A 119 9.15 7.13 20.82
CA ALA A 119 9.95 8.32 21.05
C ALA A 119 11.19 8.32 20.13
N LEU A 120 11.80 9.48 19.91
CA LEU A 120 12.95 9.61 19.00
C LEU A 120 14.16 8.77 19.43
N ASP A 121 14.40 8.64 20.72
CA ASP A 121 15.48 7.82 21.27
C ASP A 121 15.24 6.30 21.12
N GLN A 122 14.02 5.90 20.82
CA GLN A 122 13.62 4.51 20.54
C GLN A 122 13.58 4.19 19.05
N VAL A 123 14.08 5.06 18.18
CA VAL A 123 14.04 4.85 16.71
C VAL A 123 14.72 3.55 16.27
N GLY A 124 15.75 3.09 17.01
CA GLY A 124 16.43 1.82 16.76
C GLY A 124 15.49 0.62 16.92
N ASP A 125 14.71 0.59 18.00
CA ASP A 125 13.73 -0.48 18.27
C ASP A 125 12.61 -0.48 17.22
N ALA A 126 12.12 0.71 16.86
CA ALA A 126 11.15 0.88 15.80
C ALA A 126 11.66 0.34 14.44
N ALA A 127 12.93 0.63 14.11
CA ALA A 127 13.56 0.14 12.88
C ALA A 127 13.74 -1.38 12.88
N LEU A 128 14.15 -1.97 14.00
CA LEU A 128 14.26 -3.43 14.15
C LEU A 128 12.90 -4.11 13.97
N LYS A 129 11.85 -3.57 14.53
CA LYS A 129 10.49 -4.10 14.38
C LYS A 129 10.03 -4.07 12.92
N VAL A 130 10.30 -2.99 12.20
CA VAL A 130 10.03 -2.92 10.75
C VAL A 130 10.87 -3.94 9.97
N HIS A 131 12.16 -4.09 10.33
CA HIS A 131 13.06 -5.05 9.70
C HIS A 131 12.55 -6.49 9.84
N HIS A 132 12.06 -6.85 11.02
CA HIS A 132 11.48 -8.17 11.30
C HIS A 132 10.06 -8.34 10.77
N ASN A 133 9.45 -7.29 10.20
CA ASN A 133 8.08 -7.29 9.67
C ASN A 133 7.04 -7.68 10.74
N GLU A 134 7.20 -7.17 11.95
CA GLU A 134 6.35 -7.46 13.12
C GLU A 134 5.19 -6.47 13.29
N GLY A 135 5.09 -5.45 12.45
CA GLY A 135 4.05 -4.42 12.54
C GLY A 135 2.82 -4.72 11.66
N GLU A 136 1.64 -4.37 12.13
CA GLU A 136 0.37 -4.47 11.37
C GLU A 136 -0.02 -3.17 10.67
N GLY A 137 0.79 -2.13 10.74
CA GLY A 137 0.52 -0.81 10.16
C GLY A 137 1.78 0.01 10.02
N LYS A 138 1.62 1.33 10.05
CA LYS A 138 2.74 2.27 10.04
C LYS A 138 3.26 2.47 11.46
N ILE A 139 4.57 2.50 11.60
CA ILE A 139 5.24 2.87 12.85
C ILE A 139 5.65 4.34 12.73
N GLY A 140 5.18 5.15 13.68
CA GLY A 140 5.53 6.56 13.79
C GLY A 140 6.66 6.78 14.79
N VAL A 141 7.44 7.84 14.59
CA VAL A 141 8.44 8.30 15.54
C VAL A 141 8.18 9.77 15.84
N LEU A 142 8.03 10.10 17.12
CA LEU A 142 7.87 11.47 17.57
C LEU A 142 9.21 12.20 17.51
N CYS A 143 9.35 13.14 16.59
CA CYS A 143 10.57 13.94 16.46
C CYS A 143 10.50 15.22 17.28
N LEU A 144 9.46 16.03 17.07
CA LEU A 144 9.25 17.32 17.74
C LEU A 144 7.97 17.34 18.57
N ALA A 145 7.01 16.49 18.29
CA ALA A 145 5.79 16.39 19.07
C ALA A 145 6.07 15.68 20.41
N PRO A 146 5.61 16.20 21.54
CA PRO A 146 5.86 15.61 22.85
C PRO A 146 5.02 14.35 23.11
N GLU A 147 3.94 14.14 22.39
CA GLU A 147 3.05 12.97 22.50
C GLU A 147 2.35 12.64 21.19
N ALA A 148 1.88 11.41 21.07
CA ALA A 148 1.14 10.95 19.90
C ALA A 148 -0.20 11.69 19.72
N GLY A 149 -0.62 11.86 18.46
CA GLY A 149 -1.88 12.55 18.12
C GLY A 149 -1.81 14.06 18.24
N GLN A 150 -0.66 14.60 18.55
CA GLN A 150 -0.41 16.04 18.48
C GLN A 150 0.04 16.47 17.10
N GLY A 151 -0.25 17.66 16.75
CA GLY A 151 0.13 18.29 15.49
C GLY A 151 -1.09 18.79 14.73
N ILE A 152 -1.27 18.34 13.56
CA ILE A 152 -2.16 18.92 12.55
C ILE A 152 -3.65 19.03 12.96
N THR A 153 -4.15 18.13 13.77
CA THR A 153 -5.56 18.13 14.22
C THR A 153 -5.81 18.97 15.48
N ASP A 154 -4.75 19.37 16.19
CA ASP A 154 -4.87 20.21 17.38
C ASP A 154 -4.83 21.71 16.99
N ALA A 155 -5.99 22.35 16.96
CA ALA A 155 -6.13 23.73 16.52
C ALA A 155 -5.32 24.72 17.38
N ALA A 156 -5.24 24.50 18.70
CA ALA A 156 -4.50 25.38 19.60
C ALA A 156 -2.97 25.28 19.37
N LYS A 157 -2.48 24.06 19.09
CA LYS A 157 -1.07 23.86 18.77
C LYS A 157 -0.71 24.37 17.37
N ARG A 158 -1.59 24.24 16.41
CA ARG A 158 -1.43 24.85 15.08
C ARG A 158 -1.23 26.35 15.18
N GLU A 159 -2.08 27.00 15.94
CA GLU A 159 -2.00 28.44 16.19
C GLU A 159 -0.68 28.82 16.89
N ALA A 160 -0.25 28.05 17.89
CA ALA A 160 0.99 28.28 18.63
C ALA A 160 2.25 28.09 17.78
N ILE A 161 2.26 27.14 16.83
CA ILE A 161 3.40 26.86 15.94
C ILE A 161 3.43 27.86 14.76
N GLY A 162 2.28 28.37 14.36
CA GLY A 162 2.07 29.20 13.17
C GLY A 162 1.77 28.35 11.93
N GLU A 163 0.70 28.68 11.24
CA GLU A 163 0.24 27.94 10.04
C GLU A 163 1.33 27.86 8.95
N ASP A 164 2.15 28.89 8.81
CA ASP A 164 3.24 29.00 7.82
C ASP A 164 4.37 27.96 8.05
N ARG A 165 4.43 27.36 9.24
CA ARG A 165 5.41 26.30 9.60
C ARG A 165 4.85 24.90 9.53
N ILE A 166 3.54 24.78 9.46
CA ILE A 166 2.82 23.51 9.36
C ILE A 166 2.41 23.25 7.91
N THR A 167 2.32 24.29 7.11
CA THR A 167 2.05 24.29 5.67
C THR A 167 3.37 24.46 4.87
#